data_40429e08094643c1527fef5d1f12b08a
#
_entry.id   40429e08094643c1527fef5d1f12b08a
#
_cell.length_a   1.000
_cell.length_b   1.000
_cell.length_c   1.000
_cell.angle_alpha   90.00
_cell.angle_beta   90.00
_cell.angle_gamma   90.00
#
_symmetry.space_group_name_H-M   'P 1'
#
loop_
_entity.id
_entity.type
_entity.pdbx_description
1 polymer ?
#
loop_
_entity_poly.entity_id
_entity_poly.type
_entity_poly.pdbx_seq_one_letter_code
_entity_poly.pdbx_strand_id
1 'polypeptide(L)'
;MPRLMLSDEFWSKLEKILLQEAIYNKRNLRMTVEGMLYRMRVGCPWRDLPEAFGSWNSIYKRFNAWSLSSKWLRIFKALSIDPDCEWEFIDGSYVKAHQHSAGAADKEPQAIGKSRAGNTTKIHLAVDSYGLPADFEITGGEVNDCSIAPDLIAKLPDAKA
;
A
#
# COMPACT_ATOMS: atom_id res chain seq x y z
N MET A 1 7.50 -5.11 -25.07
CA MET A 1 7.99 -4.71 -23.74
C MET A 1 6.80 -4.22 -22.92
N PRO A 2 6.58 -4.64 -21.68
CA PRO A 2 5.47 -4.12 -20.89
C PRO A 2 5.66 -2.61 -20.66
N ARG A 3 4.53 -1.89 -20.57
CA ARG A 3 4.55 -0.44 -20.33
C ARG A 3 5.09 -0.17 -18.92
N LEU A 4 6.13 0.65 -18.83
CA LEU A 4 6.63 1.16 -17.56
C LEU A 4 5.61 2.13 -16.95
N MET A 5 5.53 2.17 -15.64
CA MET A 5 4.58 2.98 -14.89
C MET A 5 5.19 4.28 -14.38
N LEU A 6 6.50 4.28 -14.13
CA LEU A 6 7.23 5.42 -13.60
C LEU A 6 7.91 6.21 -14.71
N SER A 7 7.62 7.50 -14.83
CA SER A 7 8.44 8.43 -15.61
C SER A 7 9.83 8.57 -14.95
N ASP A 8 10.78 9.14 -15.68
CA ASP A 8 12.13 9.37 -15.13
C ASP A 8 12.09 10.36 -13.96
N GLU A 9 11.18 11.33 -14.00
CA GLU A 9 10.98 12.29 -12.91
C GLU A 9 10.46 11.58 -11.65
N PHE A 10 9.39 10.79 -11.77
CA PHE A 10 8.85 10.04 -10.64
C PHE A 10 9.84 9.01 -10.11
N TRP A 11 10.59 8.36 -10.99
CA TRP A 11 11.65 7.45 -10.57
C TRP A 11 12.71 8.17 -9.73
N SER A 12 13.16 9.34 -10.16
CA SER A 12 14.19 10.12 -9.44
C SER A 12 13.74 10.54 -8.03
N LYS A 13 12.44 10.87 -7.87
CA LYS A 13 11.87 11.17 -6.55
C LYS A 13 11.80 9.89 -5.68
N LEU A 14 11.27 8.80 -6.22
CA LEU A 14 11.14 7.54 -5.52
C LEU A 14 12.50 6.95 -5.14
N GLU A 15 13.50 7.03 -6.00
CA GLU A 15 14.85 6.53 -5.74
C GLU A 15 15.48 7.17 -4.50
N LYS A 16 15.28 8.48 -4.30
CA LYS A 16 15.76 9.19 -3.10
C LYS A 16 15.10 8.64 -1.83
N ILE A 17 13.79 8.40 -1.87
CA ILE A 17 13.05 7.81 -0.75
C ILE A 17 13.53 6.38 -0.48
N LEU A 18 13.74 5.57 -1.54
CA LEU A 18 14.27 4.21 -1.39
C LEU A 18 15.65 4.20 -0.74
N LEU A 19 16.51 5.15 -1.08
CA LEU A 19 17.83 5.29 -0.46
C LEU A 19 17.75 5.63 1.04
N GLN A 20 16.81 6.50 1.43
CA GLN A 20 16.56 6.84 2.84
C GLN A 20 16.09 5.60 3.63
N GLU A 21 15.35 4.70 2.99
CA GLU A 21 14.90 3.42 3.57
C GLU A 21 16.00 2.33 3.53
N ALA A 22 17.24 2.69 3.28
CA ALA A 22 18.37 1.76 3.13
C ALA A 22 18.12 0.69 2.05
N ILE A 23 17.44 1.07 0.99
CA ILE A 23 17.26 0.27 -0.22
C ILE A 23 18.25 0.79 -1.25
N TYR A 24 19.43 0.18 -1.28
CA TYR A 24 20.48 0.61 -2.19
C TYR A 24 20.16 0.29 -3.64
N ASN A 25 20.54 1.20 -4.54
CA ASN A 25 20.43 1.04 -5.98
C ASN A 25 21.36 -0.07 -6.48
N LYS A 26 20.86 -1.33 -6.38
CA LYS A 26 21.50 -2.46 -7.06
C LYS A 26 21.06 -2.48 -8.51
N ARG A 27 21.89 -3.08 -9.36
CA ARG A 27 21.56 -3.36 -10.77
C ARG A 27 20.08 -3.77 -10.89
N ASN A 28 19.31 -3.06 -11.71
CA ASN A 28 17.88 -3.31 -11.98
C ASN A 28 16.89 -2.99 -10.82
N LEU A 29 17.21 -2.11 -9.88
CA LEU A 29 16.27 -1.71 -8.84
C LEU A 29 14.99 -1.12 -9.45
N ARG A 30 15.11 -0.21 -10.44
CA ARG A 30 13.97 0.38 -11.15
C ARG A 30 13.07 -0.70 -11.74
N MET A 31 13.64 -1.65 -12.51
CA MET A 31 12.86 -2.74 -13.11
C MET A 31 12.21 -3.65 -12.06
N THR A 32 12.84 -3.84 -10.91
CA THR A 32 12.24 -4.57 -9.79
C THR A 32 11.00 -3.86 -9.27
N VAL A 33 11.09 -2.54 -9.04
CA VAL A 33 9.96 -1.72 -8.57
C VAL A 33 8.85 -1.66 -9.62
N GLU A 34 9.21 -1.46 -10.88
CA GLU A 34 8.25 -1.49 -12.00
C GLU A 34 7.50 -2.82 -12.07
N GLY A 35 8.18 -3.95 -11.85
CA GLY A 35 7.55 -5.27 -11.79
C GLY A 35 6.58 -5.41 -10.62
N MET A 36 6.91 -4.86 -9.44
CA MET A 36 6.02 -4.83 -8.29
C MET A 36 4.76 -3.99 -8.58
N LEU A 37 4.94 -2.79 -9.13
CA LEU A 37 3.83 -1.90 -9.51
C LEU A 37 2.96 -2.50 -10.61
N TYR A 38 3.59 -3.12 -11.62
CA TYR A 38 2.87 -3.82 -12.69
C TYR A 38 1.96 -4.92 -12.12
N ARG A 39 2.50 -5.75 -11.23
CA ARG A 39 1.71 -6.81 -10.56
C ARG A 39 0.54 -6.22 -9.77
N MET A 40 0.75 -5.14 -9.02
CA MET A 40 -0.33 -4.49 -8.25
C MET A 40 -1.41 -3.92 -9.16
N ARG A 41 -1.03 -3.33 -10.28
CA ARG A 41 -1.98 -2.75 -11.24
C ARG A 41 -2.79 -3.80 -11.99
N VAL A 42 -2.14 -4.88 -12.45
CA VAL A 42 -2.75 -5.90 -13.31
C VAL A 42 -3.42 -7.01 -12.50
N GLY A 43 -2.98 -7.23 -11.26
CA GLY A 43 -3.48 -8.30 -10.40
C GLY A 43 -3.03 -9.71 -10.81
N CYS A 44 -2.04 -9.84 -11.73
CA CYS A 44 -1.57 -11.14 -12.18
C CYS A 44 -0.90 -11.94 -11.05
N PRO A 45 -0.90 -13.29 -11.12
CA PRO A 45 -0.07 -14.10 -10.26
C PRO A 45 1.41 -13.72 -10.38
N TRP A 46 2.19 -13.84 -9.31
CA TRP A 46 3.62 -13.51 -9.35
C TRP A 46 4.38 -14.29 -10.42
N ARG A 47 3.98 -15.53 -10.67
CA ARG A 47 4.62 -16.40 -11.68
C ARG A 47 4.41 -15.96 -13.12
N ASP A 48 3.36 -15.16 -13.34
CA ASP A 48 2.98 -14.64 -14.67
C ASP A 48 3.56 -13.23 -14.91
N LEU A 49 4.44 -12.78 -14.00
CA LEU A 49 5.12 -11.51 -14.18
C LEU A 49 6.03 -11.55 -15.41
N PRO A 50 5.94 -10.59 -16.35
CA PRO A 50 6.78 -10.54 -17.54
C PRO A 50 8.27 -10.57 -17.22
N GLU A 51 9.03 -11.43 -17.90
CA GLU A 51 10.48 -11.60 -17.73
C GLU A 51 11.27 -10.31 -17.97
N ALA A 52 10.71 -9.36 -18.70
CA ALA A 52 11.31 -8.05 -18.92
C ALA A 52 11.60 -7.27 -17.62
N PHE A 53 10.88 -7.56 -16.53
CA PHE A 53 11.13 -6.98 -15.21
C PHE A 53 12.22 -7.72 -14.43
N GLY A 54 12.57 -8.93 -14.86
CA GLY A 54 13.49 -9.84 -14.20
C GLY A 54 12.80 -11.07 -13.61
N SER A 55 13.55 -11.86 -12.83
CA SER A 55 13.00 -13.07 -12.20
C SER A 55 11.87 -12.75 -11.23
N TRP A 56 10.67 -13.26 -11.48
CA TRP A 56 9.49 -13.09 -10.64
C TRP A 56 9.76 -13.47 -9.18
N ASN A 57 10.51 -14.55 -8.94
CA ASN A 57 10.82 -15.02 -7.58
C ASN A 57 11.69 -14.02 -6.81
N SER A 58 12.65 -13.39 -7.48
CA SER A 58 13.50 -12.35 -6.88
C SER A 58 12.69 -11.10 -6.52
N ILE A 59 11.77 -10.71 -7.39
CA ILE A 59 10.87 -9.56 -7.18
C ILE A 59 9.91 -9.86 -6.03
N TYR A 60 9.28 -11.04 -6.01
CA TYR A 60 8.40 -11.50 -4.95
C TYR A 60 9.07 -11.52 -3.58
N LYS A 61 10.28 -12.14 -3.48
CA LYS A 61 11.03 -12.18 -2.22
C LYS A 61 11.33 -10.78 -1.70
N ARG A 62 11.69 -9.85 -2.60
CA ARG A 62 11.97 -8.47 -2.22
C ARG A 62 10.71 -7.73 -1.79
N PHE A 63 9.61 -7.91 -2.51
CA PHE A 63 8.30 -7.36 -2.14
C PHE A 63 7.89 -7.80 -0.73
N ASN A 64 7.97 -9.11 -0.44
CA ASN A 64 7.65 -9.64 0.87
C ASN A 64 8.59 -9.11 1.98
N ALA A 65 9.89 -9.02 1.72
CA ALA A 65 10.84 -8.47 2.67
C ALA A 65 10.53 -7.01 3.02
N TRP A 66 10.11 -6.21 2.03
CA TRP A 66 9.70 -4.82 2.26
C TRP A 66 8.37 -4.73 3.02
N SER A 67 7.44 -5.64 2.76
CA SER A 67 6.17 -5.74 3.51
C SER A 67 6.43 -6.08 4.98
N LEU A 68 7.20 -7.15 5.25
CA LEU A 68 7.51 -7.60 6.60
C LEU A 68 8.29 -6.56 7.42
N SER A 69 9.12 -5.76 6.77
CA SER A 69 9.90 -4.68 7.42
C SER A 69 9.18 -3.33 7.44
N SER A 70 7.91 -3.28 7.09
CA SER A 70 7.07 -2.05 6.99
C SER A 70 7.68 -0.95 6.10
N LYS A 71 8.59 -1.30 5.18
CA LYS A 71 9.21 -0.34 4.26
C LYS A 71 8.17 0.27 3.32
N TRP A 72 7.20 -0.51 2.86
CA TRP A 72 6.12 0.00 2.02
C TRP A 72 5.32 1.11 2.70
N LEU A 73 5.00 0.95 3.98
CA LEU A 73 4.29 1.97 4.75
C LEU A 73 5.11 3.25 4.88
N ARG A 74 6.43 3.12 5.15
CA ARG A 74 7.31 4.31 5.25
C ARG A 74 7.52 5.00 3.91
N ILE A 75 7.64 4.24 2.81
CA ILE A 75 7.69 4.79 1.45
C ILE A 75 6.39 5.53 1.13
N PHE A 76 5.24 4.94 1.46
CA PHE A 76 3.94 5.58 1.29
C PHE A 76 3.88 6.91 2.06
N LYS A 77 4.21 6.90 3.35
CA LYS A 77 4.23 8.12 4.19
C LYS A 77 5.19 9.18 3.63
N ALA A 78 6.36 8.78 3.13
CA ALA A 78 7.31 9.71 2.53
C ALA A 78 6.80 10.33 1.21
N LEU A 79 5.92 9.65 0.49
CA LEU A 79 5.26 10.18 -0.71
C LEU A 79 4.08 11.09 -0.38
N SER A 80 3.46 10.92 0.80
CA SER A 80 2.29 11.67 1.27
C SER A 80 2.67 12.90 2.10
N ILE A 81 3.93 13.35 2.08
CA ILE A 81 4.45 14.44 2.95
C ILE A 81 3.87 15.82 2.65
N ASP A 82 3.24 16.02 1.49
CA ASP A 82 2.70 17.32 1.09
C ASP A 82 1.25 17.19 0.58
N PRO A 83 0.32 16.66 1.42
CA PRO A 83 -1.08 16.61 1.06
C PRO A 83 -1.66 18.03 1.15
N ASP A 84 -2.50 18.40 0.20
CA ASP A 84 -3.32 19.61 0.31
C ASP A 84 -4.50 19.35 1.26
N CYS A 85 -4.28 19.62 2.53
CA CYS A 85 -5.22 19.33 3.62
C CYS A 85 -6.28 20.45 3.82
N GLU A 86 -6.59 21.27 2.82
CA GLU A 86 -7.73 22.20 2.92
C GLU A 86 -9.06 21.44 3.14
N TRP A 87 -9.18 20.26 2.51
CA TRP A 87 -10.32 19.36 2.67
C TRP A 87 -9.85 17.92 2.74
N GLU A 88 -10.37 17.17 3.70
CA GLU A 88 -10.09 15.77 3.89
C GLU A 88 -11.37 14.95 3.78
N PHE A 89 -11.29 13.84 3.04
CA PHE A 89 -12.39 12.90 2.91
C PHE A 89 -11.96 11.56 3.47
N ILE A 90 -12.81 10.97 4.31
CA ILE A 90 -12.59 9.64 4.87
C ILE A 90 -13.68 8.71 4.32
N ASP A 91 -13.27 7.63 3.70
CA ASP A 91 -14.16 6.59 3.18
C ASP A 91 -13.65 5.20 3.51
N GLY A 92 -14.56 4.25 3.61
CA GLY A 92 -14.29 2.87 3.96
C GLY A 92 -14.54 1.91 2.80
N SER A 93 -13.51 1.19 2.37
CA SER A 93 -13.62 0.15 1.35
C SER A 93 -13.52 -1.25 1.94
N TYR A 94 -14.37 -2.19 1.49
CA TYR A 94 -14.35 -3.58 1.92
C TYR A 94 -13.55 -4.45 0.98
N VAL A 95 -12.66 -5.27 1.55
CA VAL A 95 -11.93 -6.32 0.83
C VAL A 95 -12.40 -7.67 1.34
N LYS A 96 -12.94 -8.52 0.46
CA LYS A 96 -13.31 -9.90 0.84
C LYS A 96 -12.08 -10.69 1.19
N ALA A 97 -12.06 -11.26 2.40
CA ALA A 97 -11.07 -12.23 2.78
C ALA A 97 -11.39 -13.58 2.12
N HIS A 98 -10.36 -14.24 1.59
CA HIS A 98 -10.52 -15.60 1.09
C HIS A 98 -10.86 -16.54 2.25
N GLN A 99 -11.73 -17.54 2.01
CA GLN A 99 -12.20 -18.47 3.05
C GLN A 99 -11.06 -19.17 3.83
N HIS A 100 -9.88 -19.31 3.24
CA HIS A 100 -8.70 -19.91 3.86
C HIS A 100 -7.73 -18.87 4.48
N SER A 101 -8.00 -17.58 4.36
CA SER A 101 -7.10 -16.54 4.91
C SER A 101 -7.19 -16.42 6.44
N ALA A 102 -8.30 -16.82 7.04
CA ALA A 102 -8.50 -16.81 8.49
C ALA A 102 -7.75 -17.95 9.23
N GLY A 103 -7.05 -18.82 8.53
CA GLY A 103 -6.32 -19.97 9.08
C GLY A 103 -4.80 -19.83 9.06
N ALA A 104 -4.24 -18.64 8.82
CA ALA A 104 -2.81 -18.44 8.90
C ALA A 104 -2.32 -18.68 10.34
N ALA A 105 -1.18 -19.37 10.48
CA ALA A 105 -0.61 -19.78 11.76
C ALA A 105 -0.07 -18.61 12.62
N ASP A 106 -0.16 -17.39 12.13
CA ASP A 106 0.23 -16.17 12.84
C ASP A 106 -0.80 -15.80 13.89
N LYS A 107 -0.34 -15.61 15.13
CA LYS A 107 -1.18 -15.21 16.27
C LYS A 107 -1.50 -13.72 16.31
N GLU A 108 -0.98 -12.93 15.39
CA GLU A 108 -1.25 -11.50 15.27
C GLU A 108 -2.68 -11.26 14.73
N PRO A 109 -3.38 -10.23 15.22
CA PRO A 109 -4.68 -9.86 14.70
C PRO A 109 -4.60 -9.58 13.18
N GLN A 110 -5.31 -10.37 12.37
CA GLN A 110 -5.23 -10.30 10.91
C GLN A 110 -6.16 -9.24 10.30
N ALA A 111 -6.77 -8.38 11.11
CA ALA A 111 -7.76 -7.39 10.67
C ALA A 111 -8.87 -8.00 9.77
N ILE A 112 -9.29 -9.22 10.07
CA ILE A 112 -10.38 -9.93 9.40
C ILE A 112 -11.55 -10.02 10.37
N GLY A 113 -12.69 -9.48 9.99
CA GLY A 113 -13.90 -9.50 10.78
C GLY A 113 -15.12 -9.93 9.99
N LYS A 114 -16.25 -10.11 10.66
CA LYS A 114 -17.52 -10.52 10.03
C LYS A 114 -18.33 -9.31 9.64
N SER A 115 -18.56 -9.12 8.34
CA SER A 115 -19.54 -8.19 7.79
C SER A 115 -20.76 -8.94 7.22
N ARG A 116 -21.74 -8.21 6.68
CA ARG A 116 -22.87 -8.80 5.95
C ARG A 116 -22.41 -9.63 4.72
N ALA A 117 -21.23 -9.34 4.18
CA ALA A 117 -20.65 -10.04 3.04
C ALA A 117 -19.76 -11.24 3.44
N GLY A 118 -19.74 -11.63 4.72
CA GLY A 118 -18.87 -12.68 5.27
C GLY A 118 -17.60 -12.14 5.89
N ASN A 119 -16.51 -12.90 5.83
CA ASN A 119 -15.21 -12.47 6.33
C ASN A 119 -14.64 -11.38 5.41
N THR A 120 -14.42 -10.20 5.96
CA THR A 120 -13.91 -9.03 5.24
C THR A 120 -12.89 -8.28 6.06
N THR A 121 -12.00 -7.61 5.36
CA THR A 121 -11.13 -6.55 5.89
C THR A 121 -11.67 -5.22 5.40
N LYS A 122 -11.63 -4.20 6.24
CA LYS A 122 -12.03 -2.84 5.86
C LYS A 122 -10.81 -1.95 5.83
N ILE A 123 -10.68 -1.18 4.77
CA ILE A 123 -9.65 -0.15 4.60
C ILE A 123 -10.35 1.18 4.77
N HIS A 124 -10.00 1.92 5.82
CA HIS A 124 -10.40 3.29 6.04
C HIS A 124 -9.32 4.18 5.43
N LEU A 125 -9.67 4.97 4.44
CA LEU A 125 -8.74 5.78 3.67
C LEU A 125 -9.05 7.25 3.88
N ALA A 126 -8.06 8.03 4.28
CA ALA A 126 -8.11 9.47 4.25
C ALA A 126 -7.44 9.98 2.97
N VAL A 127 -8.10 10.86 2.25
CA VAL A 127 -7.59 11.49 1.03
C VAL A 127 -7.61 13.00 1.15
N ASP A 128 -6.69 13.66 0.47
CA ASP A 128 -6.61 15.11 0.39
C ASP A 128 -7.66 15.71 -0.59
N SER A 129 -7.65 17.03 -0.77
CA SER A 129 -8.54 17.74 -1.67
C SER A 129 -8.45 17.31 -3.13
N TYR A 130 -7.34 16.71 -3.55
CA TYR A 130 -7.14 16.15 -4.89
C TYR A 130 -7.51 14.66 -4.99
N GLY A 131 -7.96 14.05 -3.90
CA GLY A 131 -8.27 12.62 -3.83
C GLY A 131 -7.03 11.73 -3.73
N LEU A 132 -5.87 12.30 -3.37
CA LEU A 132 -4.66 11.51 -3.15
C LEU A 132 -4.65 10.94 -1.73
N PRO A 133 -4.22 9.68 -1.54
CA PRO A 133 -4.15 9.06 -0.23
C PRO A 133 -3.19 9.80 0.71
N ALA A 134 -3.70 10.30 1.83
CA ALA A 134 -2.91 10.94 2.89
C ALA A 134 -2.50 9.93 3.98
N ASP A 135 -3.47 9.15 4.51
CA ASP A 135 -3.20 8.04 5.44
C ASP A 135 -4.30 6.98 5.34
N PHE A 136 -4.10 5.83 5.97
CA PHE A 136 -5.09 4.76 6.00
C PHE A 136 -4.99 3.93 7.29
N GLU A 137 -6.11 3.28 7.64
CA GLU A 137 -6.20 2.25 8.67
C GLU A 137 -6.85 0.98 8.13
N ILE A 138 -6.44 -0.16 8.64
CA ILE A 138 -6.98 -1.46 8.26
C ILE A 138 -7.59 -2.13 9.48
N THR A 139 -8.88 -2.48 9.39
CA THR A 139 -9.63 -3.11 10.47
C THR A 139 -10.41 -4.32 10.00
N GLY A 140 -11.02 -5.06 10.93
CA GLY A 140 -12.05 -6.03 10.58
C GLY A 140 -13.27 -5.35 9.94
N GLY A 141 -13.97 -6.07 9.08
CA GLY A 141 -15.09 -5.53 8.30
C GLY A 141 -16.31 -5.09 9.12
N GLU A 142 -16.39 -5.43 10.40
CA GLU A 142 -17.44 -5.02 11.33
C GLU A 142 -17.26 -3.60 11.89
N VAL A 143 -16.04 -3.06 11.80
CA VAL A 143 -15.70 -1.76 12.41
C VAL A 143 -16.33 -0.61 11.63
N ASN A 144 -16.94 0.33 12.37
CA ASN A 144 -17.58 1.50 11.77
C ASN A 144 -16.53 2.60 11.46
N ASP A 145 -16.70 3.29 10.32
CA ASP A 145 -15.82 4.40 9.91
C ASP A 145 -15.77 5.51 10.95
N CYS A 146 -16.91 5.83 11.56
CA CYS A 146 -16.99 6.88 12.60
C CYS A 146 -16.12 6.58 13.83
N SER A 147 -15.82 5.30 14.12
CA SER A 147 -14.97 4.96 15.26
C SER A 147 -13.48 5.13 14.96
N ILE A 148 -13.09 5.06 13.69
CA ILE A 148 -11.69 5.18 13.24
C ILE A 148 -11.37 6.60 12.78
N ALA A 149 -12.35 7.38 12.37
CA ALA A 149 -12.15 8.74 11.87
C ALA A 149 -11.32 9.63 12.82
N PRO A 150 -11.56 9.67 14.16
CA PRO A 150 -10.74 10.47 15.07
C PRO A 150 -9.25 10.09 15.04
N ASP A 151 -8.96 8.78 14.96
CA ASP A 151 -7.58 8.28 14.95
C ASP A 151 -6.87 8.61 13.63
N LEU A 152 -7.60 8.56 12.51
CA LEU A 152 -7.08 8.97 11.21
C LEU A 152 -6.83 10.49 11.20
N ILE A 153 -7.77 11.29 11.63
CA ILE A 153 -7.65 12.77 11.69
C ILE A 153 -6.44 13.17 12.55
N ALA A 154 -6.24 12.50 13.69
CA ALA A 154 -5.11 12.80 14.57
C ALA A 154 -3.72 12.49 13.95
N LYS A 155 -3.67 11.69 12.89
CA LYS A 155 -2.42 11.36 12.18
C LYS A 155 -2.12 12.29 11.02
N LEU A 156 -3.10 13.03 10.57
CA LEU A 156 -2.96 13.95 9.45
C LEU A 156 -2.29 15.25 9.93
N PRO A 157 -1.44 15.89 9.10
CA PRO A 157 -0.93 17.21 9.43
C PRO A 157 -2.11 18.17 9.57
N ASP A 158 -2.05 19.05 10.60
CA ASP A 158 -3.13 19.96 11.00
C ASP A 158 -3.93 20.49 9.81
N ALA A 159 -5.08 19.87 9.55
CA ALA A 159 -6.09 20.47 8.72
C ALA A 159 -6.49 21.77 9.43
N LYS A 160 -6.33 22.91 8.79
CA LYS A 160 -6.86 24.16 9.31
C LYS A 160 -8.38 23.99 9.39
N ALA A 161 -8.85 23.80 10.62
CA ALA A 161 -10.27 23.83 10.93
C ALA A 161 -10.86 25.21 10.63
#